data_99954702948feb4bd7d2e144f32d9884
#
_entry.id   99954702948feb4bd7d2e144f32d9884
#
_cell.length_a   1.000
_cell.length_b   1.000
_cell.length_c   1.000
_cell.angle_alpha   90.00
_cell.angle_beta   90.00
_cell.angle_gamma   90.00
#
_symmetry.space_group_name_H-M   'P 1'
#
loop_
_entity.id
_entity.type
_entity.pdbx_description
1 polymer ?
#
loop_
_entity_poly.entity_id
_entity_poly.type
_entity_poly.pdbx_seq_one_letter_code
_entity_poly.pdbx_strand_id
1 'polypeptide(L)'
;MISRIVNDYYLNSNYWEWNGYKISWNVKGEDTNDPLILLHGFGACSAHWRKNINFFVKKGYLVYSIDLLGFGKSDQPGIDQIGVLDNGVWCDQVSDFIKEVIRPQNSKKVILIGNSLGSLVALTCAVSIPDEILGVIASPLPDQIHINKNSFKFRTSFRKIKNIIIKYFFILIPIELILFLVTKLGFISAGLLSAYYKKNKVDRELINIIKKPVMRKTAARSLRAMCIGMSTRNHKLKANYLLQVLCEIERIPLLLIWGEKDNFIPLFLGKRIANFYSWVELKIIPNSGHCVHDEDPNKFNEISYQWINNLKLF
;
A
#
# COMPACT_ATOMS: atom_id res chain seq x y z
N MET A 1 0.73 -26.95 7.58
CA MET A 1 1.84 -26.12 7.05
C MET A 1 1.52 -24.62 7.05
N ILE A 2 0.27 -24.21 6.93
CA ILE A 2 -0.19 -22.81 6.84
C ILE A 2 -0.11 -22.06 8.18
N SER A 3 -0.27 -22.73 9.32
CA SER A 3 -0.15 -22.10 10.67
C SER A 3 1.27 -21.63 11.05
N ARG A 4 2.30 -22.11 10.36
CA ARG A 4 3.69 -21.70 10.60
C ARG A 4 3.99 -20.28 10.09
N ILE A 5 3.44 -19.84 8.97
CA ILE A 5 3.78 -18.52 8.37
C ILE A 5 3.27 -17.36 9.23
N VAL A 6 2.06 -17.48 9.80
CA VAL A 6 1.53 -16.44 10.71
C VAL A 6 2.28 -16.44 12.04
N ASN A 7 2.64 -17.60 12.55
CA ASN A 7 3.49 -17.68 13.74
C ASN A 7 4.88 -17.06 13.46
N ASP A 8 5.49 -17.31 12.30
CA ASP A 8 6.75 -16.67 11.91
C ASP A 8 6.64 -15.15 11.83
N TYR A 9 5.57 -14.61 11.22
CA TYR A 9 5.34 -13.18 11.19
C TYR A 9 5.23 -12.58 12.59
N TYR A 10 4.48 -13.24 13.51
CA TYR A 10 4.32 -12.72 14.87
C TYR A 10 5.51 -12.95 15.78
N LEU A 11 6.37 -13.92 15.52
CA LEU A 11 7.51 -14.28 16.36
C LEU A 11 8.83 -13.67 15.90
N ASN A 12 9.03 -13.46 14.58
CA ASN A 12 10.32 -13.13 13.96
C ASN A 12 10.36 -11.79 13.21
N SER A 13 9.55 -10.81 13.61
CA SER A 13 9.64 -9.47 13.00
C SER A 13 10.86 -8.71 13.51
N ASN A 14 11.57 -8.07 12.59
CA ASN A 14 12.54 -7.05 12.90
C ASN A 14 11.85 -5.74 13.27
N TYR A 15 12.58 -4.88 13.95
CA TYR A 15 12.11 -3.56 14.30
C TYR A 15 13.18 -2.53 13.95
N TRP A 16 12.72 -1.38 13.50
CA TRP A 16 13.52 -0.22 13.18
C TRP A 16 12.87 1.01 13.85
N GLU A 17 13.68 1.89 14.41
CA GLU A 17 13.21 3.13 15.01
C GLU A 17 13.24 4.24 13.95
N TRP A 18 12.08 4.77 13.62
CA TRP A 18 11.91 5.85 12.66
C TRP A 18 11.22 7.04 13.31
N ASN A 19 11.91 8.16 13.42
CA ASN A 19 11.39 9.38 14.07
C ASN A 19 10.76 9.13 15.45
N GLY A 20 11.37 8.23 16.25
CA GLY A 20 10.89 7.86 17.57
C GLY A 20 9.73 6.87 17.56
N TYR A 21 9.35 6.33 16.40
CA TYR A 21 8.33 5.28 16.27
C TYR A 21 8.97 3.93 15.94
N LYS A 22 8.46 2.90 16.60
CA LYS A 22 8.85 1.52 16.34
C LYS A 22 8.15 0.98 15.10
N ILE A 23 8.91 0.67 14.08
CA ILE A 23 8.44 0.14 12.79
C ILE A 23 8.76 -1.34 12.69
N SER A 24 7.76 -2.15 12.39
CA SER A 24 7.91 -3.59 12.18
C SER A 24 8.14 -3.90 10.71
N TRP A 25 9.10 -4.78 10.42
CA TRP A 25 9.41 -5.22 9.08
C TRP A 25 9.96 -6.64 9.07
N ASN A 26 9.98 -7.26 7.90
CA ASN A 26 10.57 -8.57 7.69
C ASN A 26 11.39 -8.57 6.41
N VAL A 27 12.40 -9.44 6.34
CA VAL A 27 13.22 -9.67 5.16
C VAL A 27 13.39 -11.17 4.93
N LYS A 28 13.47 -11.58 3.68
CA LYS A 28 13.73 -12.96 3.29
C LYS A 28 14.43 -13.01 1.93
N GLY A 29 15.46 -13.84 1.82
CA GLY A 29 16.31 -13.97 0.62
C GLY A 29 17.76 -13.71 0.97
N GLU A 30 18.62 -13.72 -0.05
CA GLU A 30 20.05 -13.47 0.08
C GLU A 30 20.35 -11.99 -0.11
N ASP A 31 21.23 -11.41 0.70
CA ASP A 31 21.54 -9.97 0.73
C ASP A 31 22.12 -9.44 -0.61
N THR A 32 22.73 -10.31 -1.41
CA THR A 32 23.26 -9.98 -2.74
C THR A 32 22.22 -9.88 -3.85
N ASN A 33 20.99 -10.34 -3.56
CA ASN A 33 19.90 -10.34 -4.53
C ASN A 33 19.29 -8.94 -4.72
N ASP A 34 18.49 -8.77 -5.78
CA ASP A 34 17.81 -7.50 -6.04
C ASP A 34 16.70 -7.26 -5.02
N PRO A 35 16.67 -6.08 -4.37
CA PRO A 35 15.72 -5.79 -3.32
C PRO A 35 14.33 -5.47 -3.87
N LEU A 36 13.31 -6.08 -3.24
CA LEU A 36 11.91 -5.90 -3.53
C LEU A 36 11.17 -5.54 -2.25
N ILE A 37 10.40 -4.45 -2.24
CA ILE A 37 9.63 -3.99 -1.08
C ILE A 37 8.14 -4.20 -1.33
N LEU A 38 7.47 -4.92 -0.44
CA LEU A 38 6.05 -5.19 -0.45
C LEU A 38 5.32 -4.23 0.50
N LEU A 39 4.42 -3.41 -0.06
CA LEU A 39 3.65 -2.38 0.65
C LEU A 39 2.17 -2.78 0.70
N HIS A 40 1.65 -3.00 1.91
CA HIS A 40 0.28 -3.47 2.14
C HIS A 40 -0.78 -2.38 1.94
N GLY A 41 -2.04 -2.78 1.80
CA GLY A 41 -3.19 -1.91 1.69
C GLY A 41 -3.69 -1.38 3.04
N PHE A 42 -4.68 -0.48 2.97
CA PHE A 42 -5.35 0.07 4.15
C PHE A 42 -5.97 -1.04 5.01
N GLY A 43 -5.79 -0.94 6.32
CA GLY A 43 -6.30 -1.92 7.29
C GLY A 43 -5.58 -3.27 7.29
N ALA A 44 -4.59 -3.47 6.43
CA ALA A 44 -3.78 -4.68 6.37
C ALA A 44 -2.43 -4.52 7.10
N CYS A 45 -1.51 -5.43 6.87
CA CYS A 45 -0.13 -5.41 7.35
C CYS A 45 0.75 -6.26 6.42
N SER A 46 2.06 -6.28 6.66
CA SER A 46 3.03 -7.03 5.85
C SER A 46 2.72 -8.52 5.72
N ALA A 47 2.07 -9.13 6.73
CA ALA A 47 1.62 -10.53 6.64
C ALA A 47 0.57 -10.80 5.55
N HIS A 48 -0.06 -9.80 5.00
CA HIS A 48 -0.99 -9.97 3.87
C HIS A 48 -0.27 -10.48 2.60
N TRP A 49 1.04 -10.29 2.51
CA TRP A 49 1.88 -10.80 1.43
C TRP A 49 2.33 -12.28 1.60
N ARG A 50 1.71 -13.00 2.55
CA ARG A 50 2.00 -14.39 2.92
C ARG A 50 2.14 -15.38 1.76
N LYS A 51 1.44 -15.15 0.64
CA LYS A 51 1.44 -16.03 -0.55
C LYS A 51 2.42 -15.58 -1.65
N ASN A 52 3.10 -14.45 -1.45
CA ASN A 52 3.95 -13.83 -2.47
C ASN A 52 5.43 -13.90 -2.09
N ILE A 53 5.79 -13.66 -0.82
CA ILE A 53 7.17 -13.58 -0.36
C ILE A 53 8.01 -14.77 -0.80
N ASN A 54 7.55 -16.00 -0.50
CA ASN A 54 8.31 -17.21 -0.82
C ASN A 54 8.49 -17.45 -2.32
N PHE A 55 7.56 -16.96 -3.15
CA PHE A 55 7.69 -17.05 -4.61
C PHE A 55 8.84 -16.17 -5.09
N PHE A 56 8.88 -14.90 -4.69
CA PHE A 56 9.93 -13.97 -5.12
C PHE A 56 11.31 -14.38 -4.56
N VAL A 57 11.38 -14.88 -3.33
CA VAL A 57 12.63 -15.44 -2.76
C VAL A 57 13.16 -16.58 -3.61
N LYS A 58 12.29 -17.52 -4.01
CA LYS A 58 12.67 -18.65 -4.89
C LYS A 58 13.09 -18.20 -6.29
N LYS A 59 12.65 -17.03 -6.72
CA LYS A 59 13.05 -16.39 -7.99
C LYS A 59 14.32 -15.54 -7.86
N GLY A 60 14.99 -15.56 -6.70
CA GLY A 60 16.26 -14.87 -6.48
C GLY A 60 16.14 -13.39 -6.13
N TYR A 61 15.07 -12.98 -5.42
CA TYR A 61 14.92 -11.63 -4.89
C TYR A 61 15.16 -11.59 -3.38
N LEU A 62 15.69 -10.46 -2.91
CA LEU A 62 15.69 -10.10 -1.50
C LEU A 62 14.41 -9.34 -1.19
N VAL A 63 13.49 -9.99 -0.46
CA VAL A 63 12.13 -9.50 -0.28
C VAL A 63 11.95 -8.89 1.09
N TYR A 64 11.69 -7.58 1.11
CA TYR A 64 11.30 -6.83 2.29
C TYR A 64 9.78 -6.67 2.34
N SER A 65 9.22 -6.72 3.53
CA SER A 65 7.82 -6.37 3.79
C SER A 65 7.73 -5.54 5.06
N ILE A 66 7.13 -4.36 4.97
CA ILE A 66 7.08 -3.37 6.04
C ILE A 66 5.65 -3.13 6.50
N ASP A 67 5.44 -3.00 7.80
CA ASP A 67 4.20 -2.47 8.34
C ASP A 67 4.28 -0.94 8.32
N LEU A 68 3.46 -0.30 7.52
CA LEU A 68 3.38 1.15 7.47
C LEU A 68 2.96 1.70 8.84
N LEU A 69 3.48 2.87 9.22
CA LEU A 69 3.14 3.52 10.50
C LEU A 69 1.62 3.64 10.65
N GLY A 70 1.11 3.22 11.78
CA GLY A 70 -0.33 3.14 12.06
C GLY A 70 -0.96 1.77 11.80
N PHE A 71 -0.22 0.83 11.18
CA PHE A 71 -0.71 -0.49 10.82
C PHE A 71 0.12 -1.62 11.46
N GLY A 72 -0.41 -2.83 11.36
CA GLY A 72 0.28 -4.06 11.74
C GLY A 72 0.83 -4.04 13.16
N LYS A 73 2.13 -4.32 13.29
CA LYS A 73 2.89 -4.27 14.54
C LYS A 73 3.62 -2.93 14.74
N SER A 74 3.68 -2.08 13.72
CA SER A 74 4.23 -0.73 13.82
C SER A 74 3.44 0.10 14.82
N ASP A 75 4.05 1.16 15.34
CA ASP A 75 3.38 2.07 16.24
C ASP A 75 2.16 2.71 15.57
N GLN A 76 1.19 3.06 16.41
CA GLN A 76 -0.10 3.63 16.00
C GLN A 76 -0.29 5.01 16.66
N PRO A 77 0.43 6.06 16.18
CA PRO A 77 0.33 7.39 16.76
C PRO A 77 -1.02 8.05 16.47
N GLY A 78 -1.42 8.95 17.35
CA GLY A 78 -2.58 9.82 17.17
C GLY A 78 -2.22 11.17 16.54
N ILE A 79 -3.23 12.02 16.36
CA ILE A 79 -3.09 13.37 15.79
C ILE A 79 -2.16 14.24 16.63
N ASP A 80 -2.18 14.07 17.95
CA ASP A 80 -1.35 14.77 18.93
C ASP A 80 0.13 14.44 18.80
N GLN A 81 0.47 13.28 18.24
CA GLN A 81 1.83 12.77 18.11
C GLN A 81 2.43 12.98 16.73
N ILE A 82 1.66 12.72 15.66
CA ILE A 82 2.15 12.79 14.26
C ILE A 82 1.43 13.86 13.42
N GLY A 83 0.36 14.47 13.94
CA GLY A 83 -0.50 15.34 13.16
C GLY A 83 -1.44 14.54 12.26
N VAL A 84 -1.01 14.15 11.08
CA VAL A 84 -1.81 13.37 10.13
C VAL A 84 -0.99 12.24 9.52
N LEU A 85 -1.67 11.20 9.06
CA LEU A 85 -1.09 10.10 8.31
C LEU A 85 -1.66 10.09 6.88
N ASP A 86 -0.79 10.31 5.90
CA ASP A 86 -1.11 10.25 4.48
C ASP A 86 0.02 9.57 3.70
N ASN A 87 -0.14 9.44 2.39
CA ASN A 87 0.88 8.77 1.56
C ASN A 87 2.21 9.54 1.44
N GLY A 88 2.26 10.81 1.85
CA GLY A 88 3.51 11.56 1.99
C GLY A 88 4.31 11.03 3.18
N VAL A 89 3.70 10.95 4.36
CA VAL A 89 4.33 10.42 5.58
C VAL A 89 4.80 8.97 5.38
N TRP A 90 4.00 8.12 4.74
CA TRP A 90 4.42 6.75 4.45
C TRP A 90 5.50 6.67 3.35
N CYS A 91 5.53 7.61 2.42
CA CYS A 91 6.64 7.74 1.47
C CYS A 91 7.94 8.10 2.19
N ASP A 92 7.92 9.06 3.12
CA ASP A 92 9.08 9.42 3.92
C ASP A 92 9.58 8.21 4.73
N GLN A 93 8.68 7.46 5.36
CA GLN A 93 9.01 6.21 6.06
C GLN A 93 9.69 5.19 5.14
N VAL A 94 9.17 4.96 3.93
CA VAL A 94 9.76 4.00 2.97
C VAL A 94 11.10 4.50 2.43
N SER A 95 11.22 5.79 2.19
CA SER A 95 12.46 6.43 1.73
C SER A 95 13.59 6.28 2.74
N ASP A 96 13.30 6.56 4.01
CA ASP A 96 14.27 6.42 5.09
C ASP A 96 14.58 4.93 5.36
N PHE A 97 13.59 4.03 5.24
CA PHE A 97 13.82 2.59 5.32
C PHE A 97 14.78 2.09 4.23
N ILE A 98 14.64 2.56 3.00
CA ILE A 98 15.58 2.25 1.92
C ILE A 98 16.99 2.74 2.30
N LYS A 99 17.10 3.98 2.76
CA LYS A 99 18.38 4.63 3.07
C LYS A 99 19.08 4.01 4.29
N GLU A 100 18.33 3.71 5.35
CA GLU A 100 18.91 3.34 6.65
C GLU A 100 18.99 1.83 6.85
N VAL A 101 18.08 1.06 6.25
CA VAL A 101 18.00 -0.40 6.44
C VAL A 101 18.51 -1.16 5.22
N ILE A 102 18.16 -0.75 4.00
CA ILE A 102 18.53 -1.49 2.78
C ILE A 102 19.90 -1.08 2.28
N ARG A 103 20.17 0.21 2.11
CA ARG A 103 21.40 0.75 1.50
C ARG A 103 22.70 0.33 2.19
N PRO A 104 22.79 0.19 3.51
CA PRO A 104 24.00 -0.31 4.14
C PRO A 104 24.43 -1.72 3.70
N GLN A 105 23.48 -2.51 3.22
CA GLN A 105 23.67 -3.91 2.83
C GLN A 105 23.55 -4.14 1.33
N ASN A 106 22.82 -3.30 0.61
CA ASN A 106 22.51 -3.48 -0.80
C ASN A 106 22.39 -2.14 -1.54
N SER A 107 23.28 -1.87 -2.48
CA SER A 107 23.33 -0.61 -3.24
C SER A 107 22.41 -0.58 -4.48
N LYS A 108 21.73 -1.68 -4.81
CA LYS A 108 20.88 -1.79 -5.99
C LYS A 108 19.59 -0.99 -5.83
N LYS A 109 19.05 -0.48 -6.95
CA LYS A 109 17.71 0.14 -6.96
C LYS A 109 16.65 -0.86 -6.52
N VAL A 110 15.61 -0.37 -5.85
CA VAL A 110 14.53 -1.22 -5.30
C VAL A 110 13.33 -1.29 -6.25
N ILE A 111 12.63 -2.41 -6.23
CA ILE A 111 11.33 -2.56 -6.88
C ILE A 111 10.25 -2.45 -5.80
N LEU A 112 9.25 -1.60 -6.03
CA LEU A 112 8.14 -1.44 -5.12
C LEU A 112 6.91 -2.18 -5.65
N ILE A 113 6.32 -3.04 -4.82
CA ILE A 113 5.04 -3.70 -5.11
C ILE A 113 4.03 -3.29 -4.05
N GLY A 114 2.99 -2.59 -4.46
CA GLY A 114 1.95 -2.09 -3.57
C GLY A 114 0.58 -2.69 -3.83
N ASN A 115 -0.21 -2.85 -2.76
CA ASN A 115 -1.63 -3.13 -2.85
C ASN A 115 -2.43 -1.92 -2.36
N SER A 116 -3.36 -1.42 -3.18
CA SER A 116 -4.28 -0.34 -2.80
C SER A 116 -3.53 0.90 -2.23
N LEU A 117 -3.68 1.21 -0.94
CA LEU A 117 -2.90 2.27 -0.29
C LEU A 117 -1.39 2.12 -0.53
N GLY A 118 -0.87 0.90 -0.43
CA GLY A 118 0.55 0.62 -0.72
C GLY A 118 0.95 0.95 -2.15
N SER A 119 0.03 0.81 -3.12
CA SER A 119 0.25 1.26 -4.50
C SER A 119 0.43 2.77 -4.60
N LEU A 120 -0.37 3.52 -3.86
CA LEU A 120 -0.27 4.98 -3.83
C LEU A 120 1.01 5.44 -3.14
N VAL A 121 1.44 4.75 -2.06
CA VAL A 121 2.73 5.00 -1.40
C VAL A 121 3.87 4.70 -2.36
N ALA A 122 3.86 3.55 -3.06
CA ALA A 122 4.88 3.19 -4.05
C ALA A 122 5.00 4.24 -5.16
N LEU A 123 3.86 4.72 -5.68
CA LEU A 123 3.83 5.77 -6.70
C LEU A 123 4.38 7.11 -6.16
N THR A 124 4.11 7.43 -4.90
CA THR A 124 4.65 8.63 -4.24
C THR A 124 6.17 8.54 -4.10
N CYS A 125 6.69 7.38 -3.69
CA CYS A 125 8.13 7.13 -3.62
C CYS A 125 8.81 7.25 -4.99
N ALA A 126 8.20 6.72 -6.05
CA ALA A 126 8.73 6.80 -7.41
C ALA A 126 8.89 8.26 -7.89
N VAL A 127 8.02 9.18 -7.43
CA VAL A 127 8.13 10.62 -7.71
C VAL A 127 9.15 11.30 -6.79
N SER A 128 9.22 10.90 -5.51
CA SER A 128 10.02 11.59 -4.50
C SER A 128 11.50 11.19 -4.51
N ILE A 129 11.79 9.92 -4.82
CA ILE A 129 13.14 9.33 -4.81
C ILE A 129 13.39 8.48 -6.08
N PRO A 130 13.26 9.04 -7.31
CA PRO A 130 13.32 8.28 -8.56
C PRO A 130 14.64 7.53 -8.74
N ASP A 131 15.75 8.07 -8.23
CA ASP A 131 17.07 7.44 -8.33
C ASP A 131 17.18 6.13 -7.56
N GLU A 132 16.33 5.93 -6.54
CA GLU A 132 16.31 4.73 -5.71
C GLU A 132 15.40 3.63 -6.27
N ILE A 133 14.49 3.97 -7.18
CA ILE A 133 13.42 3.09 -7.64
C ILE A 133 13.73 2.55 -9.05
N LEU A 134 13.68 1.23 -9.20
CA LEU A 134 13.81 0.56 -10.49
C LEU A 134 12.50 0.47 -11.24
N GLY A 135 11.40 0.23 -10.53
CA GLY A 135 10.06 0.12 -11.09
C GLY A 135 9.00 -0.05 -10.01
N VAL A 136 7.74 0.16 -10.39
CA VAL A 136 6.58 0.06 -9.51
C VAL A 136 5.53 -0.90 -10.06
N ILE A 137 5.04 -1.80 -9.21
CA ILE A 137 3.84 -2.61 -9.46
C ILE A 137 2.74 -2.14 -8.51
N ALA A 138 1.66 -1.62 -9.07
CA ALA A 138 0.51 -1.10 -8.32
C ALA A 138 -0.73 -1.97 -8.52
N SER A 139 -1.33 -2.45 -7.42
CA SER A 139 -2.42 -3.44 -7.51
C SER A 139 -3.51 -3.23 -6.45
N PRO A 140 -4.64 -2.69 -6.81
CA PRO A 140 -4.88 -1.66 -7.81
C PRO A 140 -4.39 -0.29 -7.32
N LEU A 141 -4.34 0.71 -8.18
CA LEU A 141 -4.01 2.08 -7.77
C LEU A 141 -5.30 2.82 -7.35
N PRO A 142 -5.42 3.24 -6.05
CA PRO A 142 -6.55 4.03 -5.60
C PRO A 142 -6.43 5.48 -6.09
N ASP A 143 -7.50 6.17 -6.10
CA ASP A 143 -7.77 7.56 -6.41
C ASP A 143 -8.64 7.76 -7.66
N GLN A 144 -9.42 8.83 -7.63
CA GLN A 144 -10.18 9.24 -8.82
C GLN A 144 -9.25 9.96 -9.80
N ILE A 145 -9.19 9.47 -11.02
CA ILE A 145 -8.39 10.06 -12.07
C ILE A 145 -9.26 10.95 -12.94
N HIS A 146 -9.10 12.25 -12.77
CA HIS A 146 -9.73 13.27 -13.60
C HIS A 146 -8.77 13.72 -14.72
N ILE A 147 -9.02 13.34 -15.95
CA ILE A 147 -8.17 13.68 -17.13
C ILE A 147 -8.46 15.09 -17.66
N ASN A 148 -9.06 15.99 -16.91
CA ASN A 148 -9.32 17.35 -17.37
C ASN A 148 -8.20 18.31 -16.95
N LYS A 149 -7.44 18.81 -17.93
CA LYS A 149 -6.37 19.82 -17.77
C LYS A 149 -6.84 21.17 -17.21
N ASN A 150 -8.14 21.47 -17.20
CA ASN A 150 -8.66 22.83 -16.94
C ASN A 150 -9.26 23.09 -15.55
N SER A 151 -9.21 22.15 -14.61
CA SER A 151 -9.90 22.34 -13.30
C SER A 151 -9.04 22.97 -12.19
N PHE A 152 -7.85 23.48 -12.49
CA PHE A 152 -6.84 23.84 -11.47
C PHE A 152 -6.95 25.24 -10.85
N LYS A 153 -7.72 26.18 -11.44
CA LYS A 153 -7.56 27.61 -11.11
C LYS A 153 -8.49 28.25 -10.05
N PHE A 154 -9.52 27.60 -9.49
CA PHE A 154 -10.52 28.35 -8.68
C PHE A 154 -10.84 27.85 -7.26
N ARG A 155 -9.97 27.11 -6.56
CA ARG A 155 -10.41 26.41 -5.32
C ARG A 155 -9.57 26.54 -4.04
N THR A 156 -8.70 27.52 -3.88
CA THR A 156 -7.80 27.56 -2.71
C THR A 156 -8.49 27.92 -1.39
N SER A 157 -9.38 28.91 -1.39
CA SER A 157 -10.09 29.34 -0.16
C SER A 157 -11.11 28.31 0.31
N PHE A 158 -11.91 27.75 -0.58
CA PHE A 158 -12.86 26.68 -0.27
C PHE A 158 -12.17 25.40 0.23
N ARG A 159 -10.94 25.14 -0.22
CA ARG A 159 -10.17 23.97 0.25
C ARG A 159 -9.79 24.07 1.72
N LYS A 160 -9.38 25.25 2.19
CA LYS A 160 -9.04 25.46 3.61
C LYS A 160 -10.26 25.22 4.51
N ILE A 161 -11.40 25.81 4.18
CA ILE A 161 -12.66 25.63 4.93
C ILE A 161 -13.09 24.14 4.92
N LYS A 162 -13.07 23.51 3.74
CA LYS A 162 -13.37 22.09 3.62
C LYS A 162 -12.46 21.22 4.53
N ASN A 163 -11.16 21.48 4.51
CA ASN A 163 -10.20 20.71 5.33
C ASN A 163 -10.46 20.89 6.84
N ILE A 164 -10.83 22.09 7.26
CA ILE A 164 -11.22 22.38 8.64
C ILE A 164 -12.48 21.56 9.01
N ILE A 165 -13.51 21.59 8.17
CA ILE A 165 -14.76 20.83 8.40
C ILE A 165 -14.45 19.33 8.49
N ILE A 166 -13.66 18.78 7.58
CA ILE A 166 -13.28 17.37 7.58
C ILE A 166 -12.53 17.01 8.87
N LYS A 167 -11.58 17.85 9.27
CA LYS A 167 -10.81 17.64 10.50
C LYS A 167 -11.72 17.55 11.71
N TYR A 168 -12.62 18.53 11.90
CA TYR A 168 -13.55 18.53 13.03
C TYR A 168 -14.54 17.38 12.94
N PHE A 169 -15.03 17.03 11.76
CA PHE A 169 -15.89 15.87 11.54
C PHE A 169 -15.24 14.59 12.08
N PHE A 170 -13.99 14.29 11.71
CA PHE A 170 -13.29 13.09 12.19
C PHE A 170 -12.85 13.18 13.66
N ILE A 171 -12.69 14.38 14.22
CA ILE A 171 -12.46 14.56 15.65
C ILE A 171 -13.72 14.19 16.46
N LEU A 172 -14.88 14.60 15.97
CA LEU A 172 -16.17 14.40 16.68
C LEU A 172 -16.75 12.99 16.49
N ILE A 173 -16.38 12.28 15.41
CA ILE A 173 -16.86 10.90 15.20
C ILE A 173 -16.28 9.98 16.30
N PRO A 174 -17.13 9.16 16.96
CA PRO A 174 -16.69 8.18 17.95
C PRO A 174 -16.05 6.95 17.25
N ILE A 175 -14.86 7.14 16.66
CA ILE A 175 -14.13 6.09 15.92
C ILE A 175 -13.87 4.88 16.81
N GLU A 176 -13.65 5.10 18.12
CA GLU A 176 -13.46 4.05 19.12
C GLU A 176 -14.67 3.10 19.18
N LEU A 177 -15.87 3.67 19.22
CA LEU A 177 -17.12 2.90 19.21
C LEU A 177 -17.31 2.18 17.87
N ILE A 178 -17.02 2.84 16.75
CA ILE A 178 -17.12 2.24 15.42
C ILE A 178 -16.20 1.04 15.32
N LEU A 179 -14.91 1.17 15.69
CA LEU A 179 -13.98 0.06 15.66
C LEU A 179 -14.37 -1.07 16.62
N PHE A 180 -14.88 -0.74 17.79
CA PHE A 180 -15.40 -1.74 18.72
C PHE A 180 -16.54 -2.55 18.07
N LEU A 181 -17.51 -1.90 17.46
CA LEU A 181 -18.62 -2.57 16.76
C LEU A 181 -18.11 -3.40 15.57
N VAL A 182 -17.24 -2.84 14.75
CA VAL A 182 -16.63 -3.52 13.58
C VAL A 182 -15.90 -4.80 14.00
N THR A 183 -15.16 -4.76 15.11
CA THR A 183 -14.40 -5.93 15.58
C THR A 183 -15.29 -6.98 16.26
N LYS A 184 -16.38 -6.58 16.90
CA LYS A 184 -17.29 -7.49 17.65
C LYS A 184 -18.38 -8.11 16.77
N LEU A 185 -18.94 -7.36 15.82
CA LEU A 185 -20.09 -7.79 15.01
C LEU A 185 -19.70 -8.50 13.70
N GLY A 186 -18.42 -8.87 13.53
CA GLY A 186 -18.00 -9.61 12.32
C GLY A 186 -17.90 -8.77 11.05
N PHE A 187 -17.97 -7.44 11.13
CA PHE A 187 -17.88 -6.55 9.95
C PHE A 187 -16.52 -6.63 9.25
N ILE A 188 -15.44 -7.03 9.94
CA ILE A 188 -14.15 -7.30 9.29
C ILE A 188 -14.30 -8.42 8.28
N SER A 189 -14.94 -9.52 8.63
CA SER A 189 -15.17 -10.64 7.70
C SER A 189 -16.07 -10.21 6.54
N ALA A 190 -17.13 -9.43 6.80
CA ALA A 190 -17.99 -8.90 5.75
C ALA A 190 -17.25 -7.96 4.80
N GLY A 191 -16.39 -7.08 5.32
CA GLY A 191 -15.53 -6.20 4.52
C GLY A 191 -14.56 -6.99 3.63
N LEU A 192 -13.90 -8.02 4.18
CA LEU A 192 -13.05 -8.91 3.40
C LEU A 192 -13.84 -9.67 2.34
N LEU A 193 -15.00 -10.22 2.69
CA LEU A 193 -15.88 -10.86 1.72
C LEU A 193 -16.33 -9.89 0.61
N SER A 194 -16.47 -8.61 0.88
CA SER A 194 -16.76 -7.61 -0.16
C SER A 194 -15.56 -7.31 -1.05
N ALA A 195 -14.34 -7.31 -0.49
CA ALA A 195 -13.10 -7.06 -1.24
C ALA A 195 -12.69 -8.22 -2.15
N TYR A 196 -13.02 -9.46 -1.78
CA TYR A 196 -12.68 -10.66 -2.53
C TYR A 196 -13.83 -11.11 -3.44
N TYR A 197 -13.55 -11.43 -4.69
CA TYR A 197 -14.50 -12.07 -5.56
C TYR A 197 -14.66 -13.56 -5.20
N LYS A 198 -13.55 -14.28 -5.01
CA LYS A 198 -13.51 -15.68 -4.57
C LYS A 198 -13.64 -15.75 -3.03
N LYS A 199 -14.87 -15.82 -2.53
CA LYS A 199 -15.18 -15.78 -1.09
C LYS A 199 -14.46 -16.86 -0.27
N ASN A 200 -14.18 -18.02 -0.86
CA ASN A 200 -13.45 -19.13 -0.23
C ASN A 200 -11.96 -18.83 0.01
N LYS A 201 -11.43 -17.73 -0.53
CA LYS A 201 -10.07 -17.26 -0.26
C LYS A 201 -9.97 -16.43 1.04
N VAL A 202 -11.10 -16.00 1.58
CA VAL A 202 -11.17 -15.33 2.88
C VAL A 202 -11.13 -16.40 3.98
N ASP A 203 -9.92 -16.82 4.33
CA ASP A 203 -9.66 -17.82 5.36
C ASP A 203 -9.53 -17.21 6.76
N ARG A 204 -9.53 -18.07 7.78
CA ARG A 204 -9.37 -17.65 9.20
C ARG A 204 -8.05 -16.95 9.47
N GLU A 205 -7.01 -17.33 8.75
CA GLU A 205 -5.69 -16.73 8.87
C GLU A 205 -5.73 -15.27 8.41
N LEU A 206 -6.30 -14.99 7.24
CA LEU A 206 -6.49 -13.62 6.72
C LEU A 206 -7.31 -12.77 7.69
N ILE A 207 -8.43 -13.30 8.19
CA ILE A 207 -9.26 -12.59 9.16
C ILE A 207 -8.44 -12.20 10.39
N ASN A 208 -7.61 -13.10 10.90
CA ASN A 208 -6.75 -12.82 12.06
C ASN A 208 -5.65 -11.79 11.76
N ILE A 209 -5.03 -11.84 10.57
CA ILE A 209 -4.04 -10.87 10.10
C ILE A 209 -4.62 -9.45 10.14
N ILE A 210 -5.84 -9.27 9.64
CA ILE A 210 -6.52 -7.97 9.60
C ILE A 210 -7.06 -7.56 10.98
N LYS A 211 -7.62 -8.50 11.75
CA LYS A 211 -8.30 -8.22 13.01
C LYS A 211 -7.34 -7.81 14.14
N LYS A 212 -6.20 -8.51 14.28
CA LYS A 212 -5.28 -8.28 15.40
C LYS A 212 -4.79 -6.82 15.53
N PRO A 213 -4.32 -6.16 14.47
CA PRO A 213 -3.88 -4.76 14.55
C PRO A 213 -5.01 -3.78 14.91
N VAL A 214 -6.21 -4.03 14.40
CA VAL A 214 -7.40 -3.18 14.63
C VAL A 214 -7.90 -3.28 16.09
N MET A 215 -7.63 -4.40 16.77
CA MET A 215 -8.01 -4.59 18.18
C MET A 215 -7.06 -3.93 19.18
N ARG A 216 -5.94 -3.36 18.74
CA ARG A 216 -5.03 -2.62 19.63
C ARG A 216 -5.72 -1.36 20.17
N LYS A 217 -5.48 -1.03 21.43
CA LYS A 217 -6.05 0.18 22.10
C LYS A 217 -5.73 1.48 21.36
N THR A 218 -4.63 1.50 20.61
CA THR A 218 -4.13 2.64 19.84
C THR A 218 -4.72 2.75 18.43
N ALA A 219 -5.43 1.72 17.94
CA ALA A 219 -5.89 1.66 16.55
C ALA A 219 -6.84 2.81 16.18
N ALA A 220 -7.76 3.18 17.08
CA ALA A 220 -8.73 4.23 16.82
C ALA A 220 -8.08 5.61 16.62
N ARG A 221 -7.09 5.96 17.46
CA ARG A 221 -6.41 7.26 17.36
C ARG A 221 -5.62 7.37 16.06
N SER A 222 -4.96 6.28 15.63
CA SER A 222 -4.21 6.24 14.39
C SER A 222 -5.13 6.24 13.16
N LEU A 223 -6.24 5.51 13.22
CA LEU A 223 -7.27 5.55 12.17
C LEU A 223 -7.82 6.98 11.98
N ARG A 224 -8.03 7.72 13.08
CA ARG A 224 -8.45 9.12 13.01
C ARG A 224 -7.40 9.99 12.29
N ALA A 225 -6.12 9.84 12.61
CA ALA A 225 -5.03 10.54 11.93
C ALA A 225 -4.99 10.21 10.42
N MET A 226 -5.21 8.93 10.05
CA MET A 226 -5.30 8.49 8.65
C MET A 226 -6.52 9.08 7.92
N CYS A 227 -7.70 9.03 8.53
CA CYS A 227 -8.92 9.56 7.90
C CYS A 227 -8.78 11.05 7.61
N ILE A 228 -8.22 11.83 8.53
CA ILE A 228 -7.95 13.25 8.33
C ILE A 228 -6.87 13.43 7.25
N GLY A 229 -5.72 12.77 7.38
CA GLY A 229 -4.60 12.89 6.46
C GLY A 229 -5.00 12.59 5.02
N MET A 230 -5.57 11.41 4.79
CA MET A 230 -5.99 10.97 3.45
C MET A 230 -7.08 11.87 2.83
N SER A 231 -7.98 12.41 3.66
CA SER A 231 -9.07 13.29 3.17
C SER A 231 -8.61 14.73 2.90
N THR A 232 -7.58 15.22 3.61
CA THR A 232 -7.09 16.60 3.53
C THR A 232 -5.75 16.74 2.82
N ARG A 233 -5.14 15.63 2.39
CA ARG A 233 -3.81 15.58 1.78
C ARG A 233 -3.62 16.56 0.63
N ASN A 234 -2.38 16.96 0.41
CA ASN A 234 -2.02 17.85 -0.69
C ASN A 234 -2.40 17.22 -2.05
N HIS A 235 -2.77 18.07 -3.02
CA HIS A 235 -3.05 17.62 -4.40
C HIS A 235 -1.84 16.94 -5.05
N LYS A 236 -0.63 17.33 -4.68
CA LYS A 236 0.63 16.71 -5.14
C LYS A 236 0.78 15.24 -4.72
N LEU A 237 0.05 14.80 -3.69
CA LEU A 237 0.00 13.41 -3.22
C LEU A 237 -1.13 12.59 -3.87
N LYS A 238 -1.87 13.15 -4.82
CA LYS A 238 -2.91 12.41 -5.54
C LYS A 238 -2.35 11.71 -6.77
N ALA A 239 -2.89 10.53 -7.07
CA ALA A 239 -2.44 9.70 -8.19
C ALA A 239 -2.38 10.46 -9.52
N ASN A 240 -3.34 11.35 -9.81
CA ASN A 240 -3.32 12.19 -11.02
C ASN A 240 -2.06 13.03 -11.16
N TYR A 241 -1.65 13.70 -10.09
CA TYR A 241 -0.44 14.53 -10.09
C TYR A 241 0.81 13.68 -10.18
N LEU A 242 0.86 12.59 -9.41
CA LEU A 242 2.00 11.67 -9.39
C LEU A 242 2.24 11.04 -10.77
N LEU A 243 1.18 10.55 -11.43
CA LEU A 243 1.27 10.00 -12.79
C LEU A 243 1.70 11.04 -13.82
N GLN A 244 1.23 12.27 -13.69
CA GLN A 244 1.65 13.37 -14.55
C GLN A 244 3.15 13.66 -14.38
N VAL A 245 3.62 13.77 -13.14
CA VAL A 245 5.05 14.01 -12.86
C VAL A 245 5.91 12.86 -13.41
N LEU A 246 5.53 11.59 -13.18
CA LEU A 246 6.26 10.44 -13.74
C LEU A 246 6.27 10.41 -15.27
N CYS A 247 5.24 10.95 -15.91
CA CYS A 247 5.19 11.11 -17.37
C CYS A 247 6.16 12.19 -17.88
N GLU A 248 6.37 13.24 -17.09
CA GLU A 248 7.19 14.41 -17.46
C GLU A 248 8.69 14.21 -17.13
N ILE A 249 8.98 13.48 -16.05
CA ILE A 249 10.35 13.13 -15.67
C ILE A 249 10.78 11.77 -16.28
N GLU A 250 11.65 11.04 -15.68
CA GLU A 250 12.36 9.88 -16.25
C GLU A 250 11.55 8.58 -16.36
N ARG A 251 10.25 8.60 -16.35
CA ARG A 251 9.40 7.43 -16.64
C ARG A 251 9.82 6.17 -15.87
N ILE A 252 9.77 6.22 -14.55
CA ILE A 252 9.88 4.98 -13.76
C ILE A 252 8.85 3.98 -14.28
N PRO A 253 9.24 2.79 -14.75
CA PRO A 253 8.31 1.81 -15.28
C PRO A 253 7.20 1.49 -14.28
N LEU A 254 5.95 1.48 -14.76
CA LEU A 254 4.76 1.23 -13.94
C LEU A 254 3.92 0.11 -14.54
N LEU A 255 3.73 -0.96 -13.78
CA LEU A 255 2.75 -2.00 -14.06
C LEU A 255 1.53 -1.84 -13.16
N LEU A 256 0.35 -1.76 -13.74
CA LEU A 256 -0.91 -1.90 -13.03
C LEU A 256 -1.39 -3.34 -13.11
N ILE A 257 -1.69 -3.98 -11.97
CA ILE A 257 -2.35 -5.28 -11.93
C ILE A 257 -3.72 -5.09 -11.28
N TRP A 258 -4.77 -5.52 -11.98
CA TRP A 258 -6.14 -5.25 -11.55
C TRP A 258 -7.02 -6.49 -11.57
N GLY A 259 -7.82 -6.67 -10.53
CA GLY A 259 -8.86 -7.69 -10.52
C GLY A 259 -10.04 -7.26 -11.40
N GLU A 260 -10.48 -8.14 -12.29
CA GLU A 260 -11.62 -7.85 -13.16
C GLU A 260 -12.89 -7.49 -12.39
N LYS A 261 -13.08 -8.11 -11.22
CA LYS A 261 -14.26 -7.99 -10.35
C LYS A 261 -13.97 -7.17 -9.08
N ASP A 262 -13.07 -6.19 -9.17
CA ASP A 262 -12.81 -5.29 -8.05
C ASP A 262 -14.01 -4.38 -7.80
N ASN A 263 -14.67 -4.60 -6.63
CA ASN A 263 -15.82 -3.82 -6.19
C ASN A 263 -15.44 -2.53 -5.44
N PHE A 264 -14.17 -2.38 -5.03
CA PHE A 264 -13.70 -1.20 -4.29
C PHE A 264 -13.12 -0.14 -5.22
N ILE A 265 -12.30 -0.57 -6.17
CA ILE A 265 -11.68 0.30 -7.17
C ILE A 265 -11.98 -0.29 -8.55
N PRO A 266 -13.02 0.20 -9.22
CA PRO A 266 -13.49 -0.39 -10.46
C PRO A 266 -12.44 -0.42 -11.57
N LEU A 267 -12.34 -1.52 -12.29
CA LEU A 267 -11.37 -1.78 -13.37
C LEU A 267 -11.33 -0.67 -14.45
N PHE A 268 -12.45 0.02 -14.68
CA PHE A 268 -12.47 1.10 -15.67
C PHE A 268 -11.47 2.22 -15.36
N LEU A 269 -11.10 2.43 -14.07
CA LEU A 269 -10.08 3.40 -13.67
C LEU A 269 -8.69 2.96 -14.15
N GLY A 270 -8.34 1.67 -13.99
CA GLY A 270 -7.09 1.13 -14.51
C GLY A 270 -7.00 1.22 -16.03
N LYS A 271 -8.09 0.86 -16.74
CA LYS A 271 -8.18 1.01 -18.20
C LYS A 271 -8.02 2.48 -18.64
N ARG A 272 -8.61 3.41 -17.89
CA ARG A 272 -8.50 4.83 -18.17
C ARG A 272 -7.06 5.35 -18.01
N ILE A 273 -6.33 4.89 -17.00
CA ILE A 273 -4.91 5.23 -16.82
C ILE A 273 -4.09 4.72 -17.99
N ALA A 274 -4.19 3.43 -18.31
CA ALA A 274 -3.41 2.80 -19.38
C ALA A 274 -3.73 3.40 -20.78
N ASN A 275 -4.98 3.80 -21.03
CA ASN A 275 -5.36 4.47 -22.27
C ASN A 275 -4.80 5.90 -22.36
N PHE A 276 -4.62 6.58 -21.24
CA PHE A 276 -4.12 7.96 -21.22
C PHE A 276 -2.59 8.04 -21.18
N TYR A 277 -1.95 7.10 -20.47
CA TYR A 277 -0.50 7.04 -20.32
C TYR A 277 0.04 5.80 -21.04
N SER A 278 0.53 5.93 -22.27
CA SER A 278 1.01 4.82 -23.12
C SER A 278 2.21 4.05 -22.52
N TRP A 279 2.92 4.65 -21.58
CA TRP A 279 4.05 4.03 -20.87
C TRP A 279 3.63 3.16 -19.68
N VAL A 280 2.34 3.19 -19.30
CA VAL A 280 1.80 2.38 -18.20
C VAL A 280 1.27 1.08 -18.75
N GLU A 281 1.78 -0.05 -18.26
CA GLU A 281 1.22 -1.36 -18.57
C GLU A 281 0.04 -1.69 -17.67
N LEU A 282 -0.99 -2.33 -18.22
CA LEU A 282 -2.12 -2.86 -17.46
C LEU A 282 -2.28 -4.36 -17.71
N LYS A 283 -2.26 -5.14 -16.62
CA LYS A 283 -2.62 -6.57 -16.63
C LYS A 283 -3.88 -6.79 -15.80
N ILE A 284 -4.82 -7.53 -16.37
CA ILE A 284 -6.11 -7.83 -15.75
C ILE A 284 -6.13 -9.28 -15.32
N ILE A 285 -6.45 -9.56 -14.05
CA ILE A 285 -6.63 -10.91 -13.55
C ILE A 285 -8.13 -11.22 -13.53
N PRO A 286 -8.61 -12.14 -14.40
CA PRO A 286 -10.02 -12.48 -14.48
C PRO A 286 -10.49 -13.16 -13.19
N ASN A 287 -11.79 -12.99 -12.87
CA ASN A 287 -12.43 -13.59 -11.70
C ASN A 287 -11.68 -13.33 -10.38
N SER A 288 -11.15 -12.11 -10.21
CA SER A 288 -10.46 -11.68 -9.00
C SER A 288 -10.93 -10.29 -8.57
N GLY A 289 -11.00 -10.07 -7.26
CA GLY A 289 -11.44 -8.82 -6.63
C GLY A 289 -10.28 -7.86 -6.34
N HIS A 290 -10.39 -7.14 -5.21
CA HIS A 290 -9.48 -6.05 -4.83
C HIS A 290 -8.09 -6.52 -4.41
N CYS A 291 -7.98 -7.68 -3.76
CA CYS A 291 -6.71 -8.18 -3.22
C CYS A 291 -6.13 -9.30 -4.09
N VAL A 292 -5.88 -9.02 -5.38
CA VAL A 292 -5.45 -10.02 -6.37
C VAL A 292 -4.19 -10.79 -5.96
N HIS A 293 -3.27 -10.16 -5.23
CA HIS A 293 -2.03 -10.77 -4.73
C HIS A 293 -2.26 -11.91 -3.73
N ASP A 294 -3.37 -11.88 -2.97
CA ASP A 294 -3.75 -12.94 -2.02
C ASP A 294 -4.86 -13.85 -2.60
N GLU A 295 -5.71 -13.33 -3.48
CA GLU A 295 -6.85 -14.04 -4.06
C GLU A 295 -6.42 -14.99 -5.20
N ASP A 296 -5.55 -14.53 -6.11
CA ASP A 296 -4.94 -15.32 -7.18
C ASP A 296 -3.42 -15.14 -7.22
N PRO A 297 -2.71 -15.60 -6.17
CA PRO A 297 -1.29 -15.33 -5.98
C PRO A 297 -0.43 -15.89 -7.11
N ASN A 298 -0.81 -17.02 -7.72
CA ASN A 298 -0.02 -17.64 -8.79
C ASN A 298 0.05 -16.73 -10.02
N LYS A 299 -1.11 -16.20 -10.46
CA LYS A 299 -1.15 -15.28 -11.61
C LYS A 299 -0.48 -13.94 -11.28
N PHE A 300 -0.78 -13.39 -10.11
CA PHE A 300 -0.16 -12.13 -9.66
C PHE A 300 1.36 -12.24 -9.63
N ASN A 301 1.88 -13.28 -9.01
CA ASN A 301 3.30 -13.51 -8.86
C ASN A 301 4.01 -13.69 -10.22
N GLU A 302 3.44 -14.50 -11.11
CA GLU A 302 4.03 -14.77 -12.40
C GLU A 302 4.02 -13.53 -13.31
N ILE A 303 2.92 -12.78 -13.37
CA ILE A 303 2.83 -11.51 -14.11
C ILE A 303 3.88 -10.51 -13.58
N SER A 304 3.98 -10.38 -12.26
CA SER A 304 4.94 -9.49 -11.62
C SER A 304 6.38 -9.88 -11.94
N TYR A 305 6.70 -11.17 -11.84
CA TYR A 305 8.03 -11.70 -12.12
C TYR A 305 8.45 -11.50 -13.57
N GLN A 306 7.57 -11.83 -14.53
CA GLN A 306 7.84 -11.64 -15.96
C GLN A 306 8.11 -10.16 -16.28
N TRP A 307 7.30 -9.25 -15.73
CA TRP A 307 7.48 -7.83 -15.93
C TRP A 307 8.80 -7.32 -15.34
N ILE A 308 9.15 -7.73 -14.12
CA ILE A 308 10.42 -7.32 -13.49
C ILE A 308 11.61 -7.82 -14.29
N ASN A 309 11.58 -9.06 -14.80
CA ASN A 309 12.66 -9.57 -15.63
C ASN A 309 12.84 -8.79 -16.92
N ASN A 310 11.76 -8.31 -17.52
CA ASN A 310 11.85 -7.47 -18.72
C ASN A 310 12.51 -6.12 -18.43
N LEU A 311 12.37 -5.55 -17.20
CA LEU A 311 13.08 -4.31 -16.82
C LEU A 311 14.60 -4.46 -16.76
N LYS A 312 15.10 -5.68 -16.51
CA LYS A 312 16.55 -5.95 -16.39
C LYS A 312 17.23 -6.15 -17.73
N LEU A 313 16.47 -6.23 -18.81
CA LEU A 313 16.99 -6.41 -20.17
C LEU A 313 17.27 -5.07 -20.87
N PHE A 314 16.91 -3.98 -20.23
CA PHE A 314 17.13 -2.60 -20.67
C PHE A 314 17.98 -1.81 -19.66
#